data_657f36081bda21f1653fa2d08eea2769
#
_entry.id   657f36081bda21f1653fa2d08eea2769
#
_cell.length_a   1.000
_cell.length_b   1.000
_cell.length_c   1.000
_cell.angle_alpha   90.00
_cell.angle_beta   90.00
_cell.angle_gamma   90.00
#
_symmetry.space_group_name_H-M   'P 1'
#
loop_
_entity.id
_entity.type
_entity.pdbx_description
1 polymer ?
#
loop_
_entity_poly.entity_id
_entity_poly.type
_entity_poly.pdbx_seq_one_letter_code
_entity_poly.pdbx_strand_id
1 'polypeptide(L)'
;MKSFKVAEFNAPLKEMEEPTPQPAGTRVLIKVKAAGVCHSDLHIWEGGYDLGHGRKPLSLKDRGVSLPLTMGHETVGEIIAFGPEVKESDKGGLKLGDVVLAYPWLGCGKCKTCVDGDENMCIVKPSALGVYCDGGYADHMTVPHPKYLIDLKGLDPVTAAPYACSGVTTYSALKKVESAFDTPIVFFGAGGLGLMALSLLKAMGGKGAIVVDIDVRKREAAEAAGALATVDGGAADALEQLTKKAGEPIRAVIDLVGNAKTTQLGFDCLTKGGKLVIVGLFGGGAPWALPLIPIKAITIQGSYVGNLRETEELLDLVRAKKIAPIPVTPMPLAKANDALASLKEGRQIGRAILTP
;
A
#
# COMPACT_ATOMS: atom_id res chain seq x y z
N MET A 1 -26.97 5.67 0.75
CA MET A 1 -25.57 5.86 0.31
C MET A 1 -25.35 5.19 -1.01
N LYS A 2 -24.46 5.74 -1.83
CA LYS A 2 -23.99 5.11 -3.06
C LYS A 2 -22.70 4.37 -2.82
N SER A 3 -22.55 3.18 -3.43
CA SER A 3 -21.33 2.38 -3.36
C SER A 3 -21.06 1.64 -4.67
N PHE A 4 -19.79 1.32 -4.93
CA PHE A 4 -19.37 0.52 -6.07
C PHE A 4 -18.81 -0.80 -5.56
N LYS A 5 -19.51 -1.91 -5.84
CA LYS A 5 -19.23 -3.22 -5.28
C LYS A 5 -18.74 -4.24 -6.32
N VAL A 6 -17.78 -5.06 -5.92
CA VAL A 6 -17.51 -6.34 -6.58
C VAL A 6 -18.68 -7.26 -6.25
N ALA A 7 -19.57 -7.47 -7.20
CA ALA A 7 -20.67 -8.43 -7.07
C ALA A 7 -20.27 -9.82 -7.60
N GLU A 8 -19.32 -9.84 -8.52
CA GLU A 8 -18.73 -11.02 -9.14
C GLU A 8 -17.28 -10.73 -9.51
N PHE A 9 -16.37 -11.66 -9.26
CA PHE A 9 -14.95 -11.49 -9.62
C PHE A 9 -14.78 -11.36 -11.15
N ASN A 10 -13.85 -10.51 -11.57
CA ASN A 10 -13.57 -10.18 -12.96
C ASN A 10 -14.72 -9.51 -13.74
N ALA A 11 -15.80 -9.13 -13.07
CA ALA A 11 -16.91 -8.38 -13.68
C ALA A 11 -16.83 -6.89 -13.29
N PRO A 12 -17.41 -5.97 -14.09
CA PRO A 12 -17.47 -4.56 -13.70
C PRO A 12 -18.11 -4.36 -12.32
N LEU A 13 -17.58 -3.41 -11.56
CA LEU A 13 -18.18 -3.01 -10.29
C LEU A 13 -19.61 -2.55 -10.53
N LYS A 14 -20.51 -2.98 -9.66
CA LYS A 14 -21.93 -2.56 -9.70
C LYS A 14 -22.14 -1.36 -8.77
N GLU A 15 -22.73 -0.31 -9.31
CA GLU A 15 -23.27 0.77 -8.50
C GLU A 15 -24.49 0.25 -7.73
N MET A 16 -24.51 0.52 -6.42
CA MET A 16 -25.61 0.16 -5.52
C MET A 16 -26.01 1.38 -4.69
N GLU A 17 -27.31 1.54 -4.53
CA GLU A 17 -27.90 2.49 -3.60
C GLU A 17 -28.50 1.73 -2.40
N GLU A 18 -28.02 2.05 -1.21
CA GLU A 18 -28.42 1.41 0.04
C GLU A 18 -28.71 2.48 1.10
N PRO A 19 -29.51 2.20 2.13
CA PRO A 19 -29.63 3.11 3.26
C PRO A 19 -28.25 3.43 3.87
N THR A 20 -28.02 4.69 4.22
CA THR A 20 -26.79 5.05 4.96
C THR A 20 -26.76 4.31 6.28
N PRO A 21 -25.69 3.55 6.58
CA PRO A 21 -25.63 2.76 7.80
C PRO A 21 -25.63 3.65 9.04
N GLN A 22 -26.31 3.21 10.10
CA GLN A 22 -26.17 3.82 11.41
C GLN A 22 -25.04 3.10 12.16
N PRO A 23 -24.09 3.82 12.77
CA PRO A 23 -23.00 3.17 13.48
C PRO A 23 -23.52 2.52 14.77
N ALA A 24 -23.40 1.18 14.86
CA ALA A 24 -23.75 0.41 16.03
C ALA A 24 -22.52 0.11 16.90
N GLY A 25 -22.71 -0.08 18.20
CA GLY A 25 -21.64 -0.41 19.14
C GLY A 25 -20.57 0.68 19.16
N THR A 26 -19.30 0.29 18.98
CA THR A 26 -18.14 1.20 18.95
C THR A 26 -17.79 1.73 17.56
N ARG A 27 -18.63 1.51 16.55
CA ARG A 27 -18.37 1.93 15.18
C ARG A 27 -18.45 3.44 15.01
N VAL A 28 -17.75 3.93 14.01
CA VAL A 28 -17.80 5.35 13.59
C VAL A 28 -18.26 5.40 12.15
N LEU A 29 -19.19 6.29 11.83
CA LEU A 29 -19.60 6.58 10.46
C LEU A 29 -18.80 7.77 9.95
N ILE A 30 -18.13 7.59 8.81
CA ILE A 30 -17.46 8.68 8.10
C ILE A 30 -18.13 8.92 6.74
N LYS A 31 -18.22 10.20 6.35
CA LYS A 31 -18.56 10.63 4.99
C LYS A 31 -17.25 10.66 4.20
N VAL A 32 -17.14 9.79 3.19
CA VAL A 32 -15.93 9.65 2.40
C VAL A 32 -15.65 10.94 1.62
N LYS A 33 -14.41 11.40 1.64
CA LYS A 33 -13.90 12.54 0.87
C LYS A 33 -12.97 12.07 -0.25
N ALA A 34 -12.22 10.99 -0.02
CA ALA A 34 -11.27 10.45 -0.98
C ALA A 34 -11.03 8.96 -0.71
N ALA A 35 -10.91 8.18 -1.78
CA ALA A 35 -10.54 6.77 -1.73
C ALA A 35 -9.53 6.45 -2.84
N GLY A 36 -8.31 6.05 -2.47
CA GLY A 36 -7.27 5.68 -3.41
C GLY A 36 -7.54 4.35 -4.10
N VAL A 37 -7.12 4.25 -5.37
CA VAL A 37 -7.21 3.02 -6.17
C VAL A 37 -5.84 2.36 -6.20
N CYS A 38 -5.71 1.24 -5.49
CA CYS A 38 -4.48 0.51 -5.28
C CYS A 38 -4.40 -0.73 -6.18
N HIS A 39 -3.18 -1.22 -6.42
CA HIS A 39 -3.00 -2.48 -7.16
C HIS A 39 -3.62 -3.69 -6.43
N SER A 40 -3.70 -3.64 -5.10
CA SER A 40 -4.42 -4.65 -4.32
C SER A 40 -5.92 -4.72 -4.64
N ASP A 41 -6.53 -3.60 -5.08
CA ASP A 41 -7.94 -3.61 -5.50
C ASP A 41 -8.13 -4.44 -6.78
N LEU A 42 -7.13 -4.51 -7.67
CA LEU A 42 -7.16 -5.43 -8.83
C LEU A 42 -7.16 -6.89 -8.37
N HIS A 43 -6.31 -7.27 -7.42
CA HIS A 43 -6.30 -8.63 -6.89
C HIS A 43 -7.61 -8.99 -6.18
N ILE A 44 -8.22 -8.02 -5.49
CA ILE A 44 -9.55 -8.20 -4.87
C ILE A 44 -10.61 -8.38 -5.93
N TRP A 45 -10.58 -7.56 -6.98
CA TRP A 45 -11.48 -7.65 -8.12
C TRP A 45 -11.29 -8.96 -8.91
N GLU A 46 -10.05 -9.44 -9.08
CA GLU A 46 -9.70 -10.71 -9.70
C GLU A 46 -10.00 -11.93 -8.83
N GLY A 47 -10.10 -11.75 -7.52
CA GLY A 47 -10.46 -12.78 -6.55
C GLY A 47 -9.29 -13.63 -6.04
N GLY A 48 -8.02 -13.23 -6.25
CA GLY A 48 -6.88 -13.99 -5.75
C GLY A 48 -5.51 -13.54 -6.23
N TYR A 49 -4.51 -14.37 -5.91
CA TYR A 49 -3.11 -14.13 -6.24
C TYR A 49 -2.52 -15.34 -6.96
N ASP A 50 -1.72 -15.11 -8.01
CA ASP A 50 -0.91 -16.16 -8.65
C ASP A 50 0.26 -16.55 -7.75
N LEU A 51 0.37 -17.85 -7.44
CA LEU A 51 1.47 -18.41 -6.65
C LEU A 51 2.62 -18.95 -7.51
N GLY A 52 2.51 -18.86 -8.84
CA GLY A 52 3.51 -19.37 -9.78
C GLY A 52 3.64 -20.89 -9.79
N HIS A 53 4.54 -21.39 -10.65
CA HIS A 53 4.90 -22.80 -10.78
C HIS A 53 3.70 -23.76 -10.97
N GLY A 54 2.61 -23.30 -11.62
CA GLY A 54 1.40 -24.10 -11.83
C GLY A 54 0.61 -24.42 -10.55
N ARG A 55 0.90 -23.75 -9.42
CA ARG A 55 0.13 -23.90 -8.18
C ARG A 55 -1.26 -23.29 -8.33
N LYS A 56 -2.23 -23.88 -7.61
CA LYS A 56 -3.57 -23.28 -7.48
C LYS A 56 -3.43 -21.85 -6.95
N PRO A 57 -4.06 -20.85 -7.60
CA PRO A 57 -4.05 -19.48 -7.09
C PRO A 57 -4.57 -19.39 -5.65
N LEU A 58 -4.03 -18.44 -4.88
CA LEU A 58 -4.52 -18.14 -3.53
C LEU A 58 -5.86 -17.42 -3.63
N SER A 59 -6.95 -18.15 -3.43
CA SER A 59 -8.33 -17.63 -3.55
C SER A 59 -8.68 -16.73 -2.36
N LEU A 60 -9.15 -15.51 -2.62
CA LEU A 60 -9.67 -14.61 -1.59
C LEU A 60 -10.99 -15.11 -0.99
N LYS A 61 -11.83 -15.81 -1.79
CA LYS A 61 -13.03 -16.47 -1.30
C LYS A 61 -12.70 -17.52 -0.23
N ASP A 62 -11.68 -18.36 -0.49
CA ASP A 62 -11.22 -19.38 0.46
C ASP A 62 -10.63 -18.74 1.74
N ARG A 63 -10.23 -17.48 1.68
CA ARG A 63 -9.73 -16.69 2.81
C ARG A 63 -10.80 -15.87 3.52
N GLY A 64 -12.07 -16.03 3.18
CA GLY A 64 -13.19 -15.41 3.87
C GLY A 64 -13.69 -14.09 3.26
N VAL A 65 -13.24 -13.70 2.08
CA VAL A 65 -13.85 -12.58 1.34
C VAL A 65 -15.23 -12.99 0.85
N SER A 66 -16.24 -12.21 1.21
CA SER A 66 -17.62 -12.42 0.81
C SER A 66 -18.06 -11.33 -0.18
N LEU A 67 -18.83 -11.72 -1.20
CA LEU A 67 -19.43 -10.79 -2.16
C LEU A 67 -20.93 -10.62 -1.87
N PRO A 68 -21.53 -9.46 -2.18
CA PRO A 68 -20.91 -8.28 -2.77
C PRO A 68 -20.02 -7.52 -1.76
N LEU A 69 -18.92 -6.92 -2.22
CA LEU A 69 -17.95 -6.20 -1.40
C LEU A 69 -17.69 -4.80 -1.97
N THR A 70 -17.81 -3.76 -1.15
CA THR A 70 -17.31 -2.43 -1.46
C THR A 70 -15.80 -2.39 -1.22
N MET A 71 -15.02 -2.19 -2.29
CA MET A 71 -13.56 -2.06 -2.18
C MET A 71 -13.14 -0.69 -1.61
N GLY A 72 -11.84 -0.42 -1.61
CA GLY A 72 -11.25 0.86 -1.22
C GLY A 72 -10.73 0.86 0.21
N HIS A 73 -9.44 0.59 0.32
CA HIS A 73 -8.71 0.53 1.61
C HIS A 73 -7.77 1.74 1.83
N GLU A 74 -7.74 2.70 0.91
CA GLU A 74 -7.02 3.98 1.05
C GLU A 74 -8.06 5.09 1.25
N THR A 75 -8.70 5.18 2.43
CA THR A 75 -9.88 6.03 2.62
C THR A 75 -9.62 7.17 3.61
N VAL A 76 -10.05 8.35 3.20
CA VAL A 76 -10.16 9.55 4.03
C VAL A 76 -11.62 9.99 4.07
N GLY A 77 -12.12 10.37 5.23
CA GLY A 77 -13.49 10.85 5.40
C GLY A 77 -13.67 11.80 6.58
N GLU A 78 -14.84 12.40 6.67
CA GLU A 78 -15.26 13.28 7.75
C GLU A 78 -16.10 12.48 8.74
N ILE A 79 -15.81 12.56 10.03
CA ILE A 79 -16.60 11.90 11.07
C ILE A 79 -17.98 12.55 11.16
N ILE A 80 -19.05 11.79 10.90
CA ILE A 80 -20.43 12.29 10.96
C ILE A 80 -21.27 11.66 12.06
N ALA A 81 -20.87 10.50 12.59
CA ALA A 81 -21.55 9.90 13.75
C ALA A 81 -20.62 8.92 14.48
N PHE A 82 -20.78 8.86 15.81
CA PHE A 82 -20.20 7.82 16.66
C PHE A 82 -21.31 6.86 17.10
N GLY A 83 -20.97 5.58 17.19
CA GLY A 83 -21.88 4.57 17.73
C GLY A 83 -22.14 4.76 19.23
N PRO A 84 -23.26 4.23 19.74
CA PRO A 84 -23.72 4.52 21.11
C PRO A 84 -22.81 3.97 22.23
N GLU A 85 -21.90 3.04 21.92
CA GLU A 85 -20.96 2.46 22.89
C GLU A 85 -19.57 3.13 22.86
N VAL A 86 -19.36 4.12 21.97
CA VAL A 86 -18.09 4.87 21.91
C VAL A 86 -18.00 5.78 23.14
N LYS A 87 -17.02 5.51 23.98
CA LYS A 87 -16.72 6.34 25.17
C LYS A 87 -15.86 7.53 24.77
N GLU A 88 -15.88 8.58 25.59
CA GLU A 88 -15.04 9.75 25.34
C GLU A 88 -13.54 9.41 25.31
N SER A 89 -13.12 8.47 26.19
CA SER A 89 -11.74 7.95 26.22
C SER A 89 -11.31 7.25 24.93
N ASP A 90 -12.26 6.69 24.17
CA ASP A 90 -11.96 5.93 22.95
C ASP A 90 -11.71 6.84 21.75
N LYS A 91 -12.19 8.08 21.83
CA LYS A 91 -12.11 9.05 20.72
C LYS A 91 -10.71 9.61 20.50
N GLY A 92 -9.83 9.58 21.51
CA GLY A 92 -8.48 10.15 21.37
C GLY A 92 -8.46 11.65 20.99
N GLY A 93 -9.53 12.39 21.36
CA GLY A 93 -9.73 13.81 21.01
C GLY A 93 -10.48 14.05 19.70
N LEU A 94 -10.83 13.01 18.94
CA LEU A 94 -11.64 13.12 17.72
C LEU A 94 -13.08 13.55 18.02
N LYS A 95 -13.64 14.37 17.13
CA LYS A 95 -14.99 14.92 17.23
C LYS A 95 -15.70 14.89 15.87
N LEU A 96 -17.01 15.14 15.89
CA LEU A 96 -17.79 15.30 14.66
C LEU A 96 -17.21 16.44 13.80
N GLY A 97 -17.13 16.21 12.51
CA GLY A 97 -16.55 17.14 11.54
C GLY A 97 -15.05 17.00 11.31
N ASP A 98 -14.32 16.25 12.15
CA ASP A 98 -12.90 16.01 11.92
C ASP A 98 -12.68 15.17 10.65
N VAL A 99 -11.71 15.57 9.86
CA VAL A 99 -11.30 14.83 8.65
C VAL A 99 -10.18 13.88 9.01
N VAL A 100 -10.44 12.60 8.79
CA VAL A 100 -9.60 11.50 9.28
C VAL A 100 -9.18 10.53 8.18
N LEU A 101 -7.99 9.96 8.31
CA LEU A 101 -7.56 8.79 7.55
C LEU A 101 -8.03 7.54 8.30
N ALA A 102 -8.71 6.64 7.59
CA ALA A 102 -9.10 5.34 8.14
C ALA A 102 -7.97 4.33 7.93
N TYR A 103 -7.33 3.88 9.01
CA TYR A 103 -6.36 2.80 8.99
C TYR A 103 -7.09 1.48 8.72
N PRO A 104 -6.78 0.80 7.59
CA PRO A 104 -7.62 -0.31 7.15
C PRO A 104 -7.23 -1.69 7.69
N TRP A 105 -6.02 -1.87 8.24
CA TRP A 105 -5.44 -3.18 8.56
C TRP A 105 -5.79 -3.61 9.99
N LEU A 106 -6.86 -4.39 10.13
CA LEU A 106 -7.48 -4.70 11.41
C LEU A 106 -7.06 -6.07 11.94
N GLY A 107 -6.93 -6.18 13.26
CA GLY A 107 -6.68 -7.43 13.95
C GLY A 107 -7.80 -7.83 14.90
N CYS A 108 -7.64 -8.98 15.58
CA CYS A 108 -8.60 -9.43 16.59
C CYS A 108 -8.50 -8.67 17.92
N GLY A 109 -7.47 -7.85 18.11
CA GLY A 109 -7.20 -7.08 19.33
C GLY A 109 -6.82 -7.92 20.58
N LYS A 110 -6.70 -9.26 20.46
CA LYS A 110 -6.55 -10.17 21.62
C LYS A 110 -5.32 -11.09 21.54
N CYS A 111 -4.88 -11.47 20.34
CA CYS A 111 -3.69 -12.30 20.22
C CYS A 111 -2.43 -11.49 20.54
N LYS A 112 -1.33 -12.20 20.84
CA LYS A 112 -0.07 -11.55 21.21
C LYS A 112 0.35 -10.50 20.18
N THR A 113 0.31 -10.82 18.91
CA THR A 113 0.66 -9.90 17.82
C THR A 113 -0.15 -8.60 17.85
N CYS A 114 -1.48 -8.70 18.08
CA CYS A 114 -2.32 -7.51 18.20
C CYS A 114 -2.05 -6.70 19.46
N VAL A 115 -1.79 -7.37 20.58
CA VAL A 115 -1.47 -6.71 21.86
C VAL A 115 -0.11 -5.99 21.78
N ASP A 116 0.83 -6.53 21.01
CA ASP A 116 2.13 -5.91 20.74
C ASP A 116 2.01 -4.69 19.78
N GLY A 117 0.83 -4.44 19.19
CA GLY A 117 0.56 -3.30 18.30
C GLY A 117 0.58 -3.65 16.81
N ASP A 118 0.89 -4.89 16.43
CA ASP A 118 1.02 -5.35 15.05
C ASP A 118 -0.30 -5.99 14.54
N GLU A 119 -1.42 -5.25 14.63
CA GLU A 119 -2.73 -5.78 14.21
C GLU A 119 -2.78 -6.19 12.73
N ASN A 120 -2.02 -5.52 11.87
CA ASN A 120 -1.84 -5.91 10.47
C ASN A 120 -1.30 -7.32 10.30
N MET A 121 -0.57 -7.84 11.29
CA MET A 121 0.01 -9.20 11.31
C MET A 121 -0.83 -10.20 12.11
N CYS A 122 -2.10 -9.91 12.37
CA CYS A 122 -2.97 -10.79 13.14
C CYS A 122 -3.13 -12.17 12.47
N ILE A 123 -2.82 -13.23 13.24
CA ILE A 123 -2.91 -14.63 12.76
C ILE A 123 -4.24 -15.31 13.13
N VAL A 124 -5.03 -14.71 14.04
CA VAL A 124 -6.25 -15.32 14.58
C VAL A 124 -7.49 -14.92 13.78
N LYS A 125 -7.66 -13.62 13.53
CA LYS A 125 -8.77 -13.07 12.76
C LYS A 125 -8.30 -11.81 12.05
N PRO A 126 -7.46 -11.95 11.02
CA PRO A 126 -7.06 -10.81 10.20
C PRO A 126 -8.30 -10.25 9.50
N SER A 127 -8.38 -8.94 9.38
CA SER A 127 -9.42 -8.24 8.64
C SER A 127 -8.86 -6.97 8.01
N ALA A 128 -9.54 -6.43 7.01
CA ALA A 128 -9.18 -5.15 6.43
C ALA A 128 -10.40 -4.50 5.78
N LEU A 129 -10.54 -3.18 5.98
CA LEU A 129 -11.53 -2.37 5.30
C LEU A 129 -11.25 -2.38 3.80
N GLY A 130 -12.29 -2.56 2.99
CA GLY A 130 -12.17 -2.65 1.54
C GLY A 130 -11.60 -3.97 1.01
N VAL A 131 -11.32 -4.96 1.88
CA VAL A 131 -10.81 -6.29 1.51
C VAL A 131 -11.69 -7.41 2.07
N TYR A 132 -11.93 -7.43 3.38
CA TYR A 132 -12.75 -8.43 4.07
C TYR A 132 -14.09 -7.85 4.57
N CYS A 133 -14.21 -6.56 4.60
CA CYS A 133 -15.42 -5.81 4.91
C CYS A 133 -15.48 -4.56 4.04
N ASP A 134 -16.65 -3.94 3.93
CA ASP A 134 -16.88 -2.79 3.06
C ASP A 134 -15.89 -1.64 3.34
N GLY A 135 -15.42 -1.02 2.27
CA GLY A 135 -14.43 0.05 2.23
C GLY A 135 -14.97 1.36 1.63
N GLY A 136 -14.04 2.15 1.10
CA GLY A 136 -14.26 3.55 0.73
C GLY A 136 -14.73 3.81 -0.70
N TYR A 137 -14.99 2.80 -1.54
CA TYR A 137 -15.61 3.05 -2.85
C TYR A 137 -17.11 3.32 -2.68
N ALA A 138 -17.42 4.25 -1.82
CA ALA A 138 -18.75 4.68 -1.42
C ALA A 138 -18.73 6.15 -0.96
N ASP A 139 -19.89 6.75 -0.80
CA ASP A 139 -20.00 8.09 -0.22
C ASP A 139 -19.95 8.07 1.32
N HIS A 140 -20.18 6.89 1.94
CA HIS A 140 -20.07 6.69 3.39
C HIS A 140 -19.41 5.35 3.70
N MET A 141 -18.70 5.28 4.84
CA MET A 141 -18.07 4.07 5.33
C MET A 141 -18.15 3.97 6.85
N THR A 142 -18.33 2.76 7.39
CA THR A 142 -18.24 2.52 8.83
C THR A 142 -16.84 1.97 9.19
N VAL A 143 -16.24 2.55 10.22
CA VAL A 143 -14.98 2.10 10.81
C VAL A 143 -15.26 1.43 12.16
N PRO A 144 -14.66 0.27 12.50
CA PRO A 144 -15.05 -0.50 13.68
C PRO A 144 -14.86 0.19 15.03
N HIS A 145 -13.87 1.08 15.13
CA HIS A 145 -13.52 1.76 16.37
C HIS A 145 -12.76 3.06 16.08
N PRO A 146 -12.94 4.14 16.89
CA PRO A 146 -12.22 5.41 16.73
C PRO A 146 -10.70 5.26 16.68
N LYS A 147 -10.11 4.29 17.37
CA LYS A 147 -8.65 4.06 17.37
C LYS A 147 -8.04 3.86 15.97
N TYR A 148 -8.85 3.46 14.98
CA TYR A 148 -8.40 3.28 13.59
C TYR A 148 -8.57 4.54 12.74
N LEU A 149 -8.93 5.65 13.36
CA LEU A 149 -9.09 6.94 12.70
C LEU A 149 -7.95 7.88 13.13
N ILE A 150 -7.22 8.40 12.17
CA ILE A 150 -6.09 9.30 12.42
C ILE A 150 -6.46 10.68 11.87
N ASP A 151 -6.49 11.68 12.76
CA ASP A 151 -6.76 13.08 12.37
C ASP A 151 -5.74 13.56 11.35
N LEU A 152 -6.20 14.07 10.21
CA LEU A 152 -5.32 14.61 9.18
C LEU A 152 -4.67 15.94 9.55
N LYS A 153 -5.19 16.65 10.55
CA LYS A 153 -4.66 17.95 11.02
C LYS A 153 -4.41 18.95 9.86
N GLY A 154 -5.35 19.01 8.93
CA GLY A 154 -5.31 19.94 7.79
C GLY A 154 -4.57 19.46 6.55
N LEU A 155 -4.08 18.22 6.50
CA LEU A 155 -3.63 17.62 5.24
C LEU A 155 -4.81 17.49 4.27
N ASP A 156 -4.53 17.74 2.97
CA ASP A 156 -5.54 17.57 1.93
C ASP A 156 -5.98 16.11 1.79
N PRO A 157 -7.30 15.80 1.83
CA PRO A 157 -7.83 14.44 1.77
C PRO A 157 -7.38 13.63 0.55
N VAL A 158 -7.32 14.28 -0.62
CA VAL A 158 -7.01 13.62 -1.90
C VAL A 158 -5.57 13.12 -1.91
N THR A 159 -4.64 13.95 -1.43
CA THR A 159 -3.22 13.61 -1.36
C THR A 159 -2.88 12.73 -0.16
N ALA A 160 -3.71 12.73 0.88
CA ALA A 160 -3.50 11.94 2.09
C ALA A 160 -4.02 10.50 1.99
N ALA A 161 -5.04 10.22 1.19
CA ALA A 161 -5.65 8.89 1.07
C ALA A 161 -4.63 7.77 0.82
N PRO A 162 -3.62 7.91 -0.06
CA PRO A 162 -2.62 6.88 -0.29
C PRO A 162 -1.78 6.50 0.93
N TYR A 163 -1.71 7.35 1.96
CA TYR A 163 -0.91 7.03 3.16
C TYR A 163 -1.48 5.86 3.96
N ALA A 164 -2.77 5.53 3.82
CA ALA A 164 -3.40 4.39 4.49
C ALA A 164 -2.87 3.02 4.01
N CYS A 165 -2.35 2.96 2.78
CA CYS A 165 -1.79 1.72 2.20
C CYS A 165 -0.40 1.94 1.62
N SER A 166 -0.27 2.61 0.45
CA SER A 166 1.03 2.77 -0.19
C SER A 166 2.04 3.52 0.67
N GLY A 167 1.59 4.51 1.44
CA GLY A 167 2.44 5.24 2.38
C GLY A 167 2.97 4.34 3.49
N VAL A 168 2.09 3.75 4.29
CA VAL A 168 2.51 2.92 5.42
C VAL A 168 3.29 1.68 4.97
N THR A 169 2.93 1.09 3.82
CA THR A 169 3.64 -0.06 3.24
C THR A 169 5.09 0.29 2.90
N THR A 170 5.31 1.41 2.24
CA THR A 170 6.66 1.84 1.86
C THR A 170 7.45 2.33 3.07
N TYR A 171 6.81 3.01 4.02
CA TYR A 171 7.43 3.43 5.28
C TYR A 171 7.93 2.22 6.08
N SER A 172 7.09 1.21 6.28
CA SER A 172 7.45 -0.03 6.97
C SER A 172 8.57 -0.80 6.24
N ALA A 173 8.53 -0.84 4.89
CA ALA A 173 9.59 -1.46 4.11
C ALA A 173 10.94 -0.73 4.25
N LEU A 174 10.92 0.61 4.22
CA LEU A 174 12.11 1.45 4.41
C LEU A 174 12.73 1.27 5.79
N LYS A 175 11.94 1.19 6.86
CA LYS A 175 12.44 0.89 8.21
C LYS A 175 13.23 -0.43 8.27
N LYS A 176 12.86 -1.42 7.45
CA LYS A 176 13.56 -2.72 7.41
C LYS A 176 14.96 -2.64 6.79
N VAL A 177 15.24 -1.58 6.03
CA VAL A 177 16.53 -1.35 5.37
C VAL A 177 17.24 -0.08 5.85
N GLU A 178 16.80 0.53 6.94
CA GLU A 178 17.33 1.78 7.48
C GLU A 178 18.85 1.73 7.72
N SER A 179 19.37 0.57 8.12
CA SER A 179 20.82 0.34 8.30
C SER A 179 21.66 0.47 7.01
N ALA A 180 21.03 0.61 5.84
CA ALA A 180 21.67 0.79 4.55
C ALA A 180 21.41 2.18 3.95
N PHE A 181 20.86 3.13 4.70
CA PHE A 181 20.53 4.47 4.21
C PHE A 181 21.76 5.31 3.83
N ASP A 182 22.94 4.93 4.26
CA ASP A 182 24.22 5.50 3.87
C ASP A 182 24.67 5.12 2.43
N THR A 183 23.99 4.15 1.80
CA THR A 183 24.23 3.69 0.42
C THR A 183 22.97 3.86 -0.43
N PRO A 184 23.08 3.88 -1.79
CA PRO A 184 21.92 3.85 -2.65
C PRO A 184 21.09 2.59 -2.43
N ILE A 185 19.77 2.77 -2.28
CA ILE A 185 18.82 1.67 -2.24
C ILE A 185 18.30 1.40 -3.65
N VAL A 186 18.01 0.14 -3.98
CA VAL A 186 17.37 -0.19 -5.25
C VAL A 186 15.88 -0.44 -5.02
N PHE A 187 15.05 0.25 -5.81
CA PHE A 187 13.60 0.00 -5.85
C PHE A 187 13.23 -0.63 -7.19
N PHE A 188 12.54 -1.76 -7.14
CA PHE A 188 11.87 -2.31 -8.31
C PHE A 188 10.43 -1.84 -8.35
N GLY A 189 10.05 -1.17 -9.45
CA GLY A 189 8.75 -0.56 -9.66
C GLY A 189 8.72 0.95 -9.35
N ALA A 190 8.33 1.74 -10.35
CA ALA A 190 8.17 3.19 -10.30
C ALA A 190 6.69 3.63 -10.35
N GLY A 191 5.77 2.74 -9.94
CA GLY A 191 4.36 3.08 -9.75
C GLY A 191 4.11 3.89 -8.48
N GLY A 192 2.87 3.89 -8.00
CA GLY A 192 2.48 4.65 -6.80
C GLY A 192 3.33 4.34 -5.56
N LEU A 193 3.70 3.05 -5.33
CA LEU A 193 4.58 2.67 -4.23
C LEU A 193 6.01 3.19 -4.44
N GLY A 194 6.56 3.07 -5.66
CA GLY A 194 7.93 3.52 -5.96
C GLY A 194 8.11 5.02 -5.78
N LEU A 195 7.17 5.81 -6.28
CA LEU A 195 7.19 7.26 -6.10
C LEU A 195 7.02 7.65 -4.62
N MET A 196 6.17 6.93 -3.88
CA MET A 196 6.01 7.11 -2.43
C MET A 196 7.31 6.76 -1.69
N ALA A 197 7.95 5.63 -2.03
CA ALA A 197 9.21 5.21 -1.44
C ALA A 197 10.34 6.23 -1.65
N LEU A 198 10.44 6.83 -2.84
CA LEU A 198 11.41 7.91 -3.12
C LEU A 198 11.20 9.12 -2.21
N SER A 199 9.95 9.58 -2.11
CA SER A 199 9.59 10.72 -1.29
C SER A 199 9.90 10.47 0.19
N LEU A 200 9.53 9.28 0.69
CA LEU A 200 9.76 8.90 2.08
C LEU A 200 11.24 8.64 2.40
N LEU A 201 11.98 7.97 1.52
CA LEU A 201 13.41 7.73 1.72
C LEU A 201 14.16 9.05 1.90
N LYS A 202 13.87 10.04 1.07
CA LYS A 202 14.43 11.39 1.20
C LYS A 202 14.08 12.02 2.54
N ALA A 203 12.82 11.93 2.98
CA ALA A 203 12.35 12.48 4.24
C ALA A 203 12.96 11.78 5.46
N MET A 204 13.24 10.50 5.36
CA MET A 204 13.90 9.69 6.40
C MET A 204 15.43 9.86 6.42
N GLY A 205 15.99 10.64 5.49
CA GLY A 205 17.43 10.96 5.45
C GLY A 205 18.29 9.93 4.74
N GLY A 206 17.69 9.07 3.91
CA GLY A 206 18.45 8.13 3.09
C GLY A 206 19.18 8.82 1.93
N LYS A 207 20.30 8.24 1.48
CA LYS A 207 21.17 8.75 0.41
C LYS A 207 20.44 8.90 -0.93
N GLY A 208 19.40 8.11 -1.16
CA GLY A 208 18.59 8.09 -2.38
C GLY A 208 18.46 6.68 -2.95
N ALA A 209 17.75 6.57 -4.07
CA ALA A 209 17.49 5.27 -4.68
C ALA A 209 17.74 5.25 -6.18
N ILE A 210 18.13 4.07 -6.69
CA ILE A 210 18.07 3.71 -8.09
C ILE A 210 16.75 2.98 -8.34
N VAL A 211 16.01 3.41 -9.34
CA VAL A 211 14.68 2.86 -9.62
C VAL A 211 14.72 2.04 -10.90
N VAL A 212 14.20 0.81 -10.83
CA VAL A 212 14.12 -0.13 -11.94
C VAL A 212 12.67 -0.30 -12.35
N ASP A 213 12.34 0.03 -13.59
CA ASP A 213 11.01 -0.20 -14.18
C ASP A 213 11.14 -0.44 -15.68
N ILE A 214 10.22 -1.21 -16.27
CA ILE A 214 10.19 -1.49 -17.72
C ILE A 214 9.52 -0.36 -18.51
N ASP A 215 8.66 0.44 -17.88
CA ASP A 215 7.93 1.55 -18.53
C ASP A 215 8.77 2.84 -18.47
N VAL A 216 9.14 3.37 -19.64
CA VAL A 216 9.94 4.60 -19.75
C VAL A 216 9.27 5.79 -19.07
N ARG A 217 7.93 5.95 -19.18
CA ARG A 217 7.19 7.05 -18.57
C ARG A 217 7.26 7.01 -17.04
N LYS A 218 7.25 5.81 -16.47
CA LYS A 218 7.41 5.60 -15.02
C LYS A 218 8.83 5.89 -14.58
N ARG A 219 9.85 5.53 -15.38
CA ARG A 219 11.25 5.90 -15.11
C ARG A 219 11.43 7.41 -15.12
N GLU A 220 10.87 8.11 -16.12
CA GLU A 220 10.88 9.59 -16.18
C GLU A 220 10.20 10.22 -14.95
N ALA A 221 9.07 9.67 -14.51
CA ALA A 221 8.40 10.12 -13.29
C ALA A 221 9.26 9.90 -12.03
N ALA A 222 10.01 8.80 -11.96
CA ALA A 222 10.93 8.53 -10.86
C ALA A 222 12.13 9.51 -10.86
N GLU A 223 12.66 9.84 -12.04
CA GLU A 223 13.73 10.87 -12.18
C GLU A 223 13.23 12.24 -11.71
N ALA A 224 12.03 12.63 -12.16
CA ALA A 224 11.39 13.87 -11.71
C ALA A 224 11.12 13.88 -10.19
N ALA A 225 10.87 12.72 -9.59
CA ALA A 225 10.70 12.55 -8.14
C ALA A 225 12.03 12.49 -7.36
N GLY A 226 13.19 12.57 -8.05
CA GLY A 226 14.50 12.61 -7.44
C GLY A 226 15.20 11.26 -7.27
N ALA A 227 14.90 10.28 -8.09
CA ALA A 227 15.71 9.06 -8.18
C ALA A 227 17.15 9.42 -8.57
N LEU A 228 18.14 8.76 -7.98
CA LEU A 228 19.56 8.96 -8.32
C LEU A 228 19.87 8.54 -9.76
N ALA A 229 19.20 7.47 -10.19
CA ALA A 229 19.24 6.98 -11.56
C ALA A 229 18.02 6.05 -11.80
N THR A 230 17.72 5.77 -13.07
CA THR A 230 16.75 4.75 -13.46
C THR A 230 17.38 3.69 -14.35
N VAL A 231 16.84 2.47 -14.33
CA VAL A 231 17.28 1.34 -15.16
C VAL A 231 16.06 0.70 -15.81
N ASP A 232 16.20 0.32 -17.08
CA ASP A 232 15.21 -0.52 -17.75
C ASP A 232 15.33 -1.97 -17.26
N GLY A 233 14.37 -2.41 -16.45
CA GLY A 233 14.33 -3.79 -15.94
C GLY A 233 14.07 -4.86 -17.00
N GLY A 234 13.71 -4.45 -18.23
CA GLY A 234 13.54 -5.33 -19.39
C GLY A 234 14.82 -5.52 -20.22
N ALA A 235 15.83 -4.68 -20.01
CA ALA A 235 17.08 -4.74 -20.76
C ALA A 235 17.90 -5.99 -20.42
N ALA A 236 18.57 -6.58 -21.41
CA ALA A 236 19.39 -7.78 -21.23
C ALA A 236 20.59 -7.54 -20.28
N ASP A 237 21.09 -6.32 -20.23
CA ASP A 237 22.21 -5.86 -19.41
C ASP A 237 21.75 -5.09 -18.14
N ALA A 238 20.48 -5.26 -17.72
CA ALA A 238 19.90 -4.52 -16.59
C ALA A 238 20.76 -4.65 -15.31
N LEU A 239 21.30 -5.84 -15.02
CA LEU A 239 22.17 -6.07 -13.87
C LEU A 239 23.48 -5.26 -13.94
N GLU A 240 24.10 -5.22 -15.12
CA GLU A 240 25.32 -4.44 -15.35
C GLU A 240 25.06 -2.94 -15.22
N GLN A 241 23.99 -2.45 -15.86
CA GLN A 241 23.56 -1.05 -15.74
C GLN A 241 23.30 -0.66 -14.29
N LEU A 242 22.58 -1.51 -13.54
CA LEU A 242 22.26 -1.28 -12.15
C LEU A 242 23.51 -1.17 -11.29
N THR A 243 24.44 -2.13 -11.42
CA THR A 243 25.70 -2.15 -10.69
C THR A 243 26.56 -0.92 -11.02
N LYS A 244 26.65 -0.56 -12.30
CA LYS A 244 27.41 0.62 -12.77
C LYS A 244 26.82 1.93 -12.23
N LYS A 245 25.48 2.08 -12.27
CA LYS A 245 24.80 3.29 -11.79
C LYS A 245 24.82 3.41 -10.27
N ALA A 246 24.90 2.30 -9.54
CA ALA A 246 25.07 2.31 -8.10
C ALA A 246 26.43 2.89 -7.68
N GLY A 247 27.51 2.60 -8.45
CA GLY A 247 28.85 3.09 -8.18
C GLY A 247 29.49 2.54 -6.91
N GLU A 248 28.75 1.79 -6.12
CA GLU A 248 29.16 1.17 -4.86
C GLU A 248 28.35 -0.13 -4.61
N PRO A 249 28.74 -0.99 -3.64
CA PRO A 249 28.03 -2.23 -3.37
C PRO A 249 26.58 -2.01 -2.94
N ILE A 250 25.64 -2.68 -3.61
CA ILE A 250 24.19 -2.60 -3.31
C ILE A 250 23.90 -3.42 -2.05
N ARG A 251 23.52 -2.75 -0.96
CA ARG A 251 23.26 -3.36 0.34
C ARG A 251 21.78 -3.60 0.62
N ALA A 252 20.89 -2.88 -0.08
CA ALA A 252 19.45 -3.00 0.13
C ALA A 252 18.66 -2.90 -1.18
N VAL A 253 17.69 -3.79 -1.31
CA VAL A 253 16.71 -3.82 -2.40
C VAL A 253 15.31 -3.88 -1.79
N ILE A 254 14.40 -3.04 -2.29
CA ILE A 254 12.96 -3.14 -2.00
C ILE A 254 12.25 -3.46 -3.32
N ASP A 255 11.68 -4.65 -3.41
CA ASP A 255 10.89 -5.07 -4.57
C ASP A 255 9.41 -4.75 -4.36
N LEU A 256 8.96 -3.66 -4.98
CA LEU A 256 7.57 -3.17 -4.93
C LEU A 256 6.69 -3.79 -6.01
N VAL A 257 7.27 -4.63 -6.87
CA VAL A 257 6.56 -5.40 -7.92
C VAL A 257 6.24 -6.80 -7.44
N GLY A 258 7.25 -7.55 -7.00
CA GLY A 258 7.08 -8.91 -6.46
C GLY A 258 6.74 -9.92 -7.54
N ASN A 259 7.55 -10.02 -8.59
CA ASN A 259 7.47 -11.07 -9.60
C ASN A 259 8.82 -11.80 -9.76
N ALA A 260 8.82 -12.91 -10.49
CA ALA A 260 10.01 -13.75 -10.66
C ALA A 260 11.23 -12.98 -11.20
N LYS A 261 11.03 -12.04 -12.14
CA LYS A 261 12.15 -11.29 -12.75
C LYS A 261 12.72 -10.25 -11.80
N THR A 262 11.86 -9.46 -11.15
CA THR A 262 12.30 -8.40 -10.25
C THR A 262 12.95 -8.96 -9.00
N THR A 263 12.40 -10.03 -8.41
CA THR A 263 13.01 -10.68 -7.25
C THR A 263 14.34 -11.36 -7.59
N GLN A 264 14.46 -11.94 -8.80
CA GLN A 264 15.74 -12.53 -9.24
C GLN A 264 16.80 -11.46 -9.44
N LEU A 265 16.51 -10.40 -10.20
CA LEU A 265 17.44 -9.29 -10.42
C LEU A 265 17.83 -8.60 -9.10
N GLY A 266 16.84 -8.45 -8.18
CA GLY A 266 17.10 -7.92 -6.85
C GLY A 266 18.01 -8.79 -6.00
N PHE A 267 17.88 -10.11 -6.09
CA PHE A 267 18.79 -11.06 -5.44
C PHE A 267 20.21 -11.02 -6.02
N ASP A 268 20.32 -10.98 -7.36
CA ASP A 268 21.60 -11.05 -8.06
C ASP A 268 22.44 -9.80 -7.84
N CYS A 269 21.83 -8.61 -7.80
CA CYS A 269 22.53 -7.34 -7.61
C CYS A 269 23.04 -7.10 -6.18
N LEU A 270 22.56 -7.85 -5.19
CA LEU A 270 22.95 -7.67 -3.79
C LEU A 270 24.41 -8.12 -3.52
N THR A 271 25.12 -7.30 -2.78
CA THR A 271 26.41 -7.64 -2.20
C THR A 271 26.30 -8.56 -0.98
N LYS A 272 27.43 -9.01 -0.43
CA LYS A 272 27.46 -9.75 0.86
C LYS A 272 26.82 -8.94 1.99
N GLY A 273 26.01 -9.62 2.80
CA GLY A 273 25.25 -9.00 3.90
C GLY A 273 24.07 -8.17 3.43
N GLY A 274 23.76 -8.20 2.12
CA GLY A 274 22.66 -7.42 1.56
C GLY A 274 21.27 -7.93 1.96
N LYS A 275 20.26 -7.07 1.85
CA LYS A 275 18.88 -7.35 2.23
C LYS A 275 17.94 -7.13 1.05
N LEU A 276 17.14 -8.14 0.72
CA LEU A 276 16.03 -8.09 -0.23
C LEU A 276 14.70 -8.03 0.55
N VAL A 277 13.99 -6.93 0.46
CA VAL A 277 12.64 -6.78 1.04
C VAL A 277 11.62 -6.89 -0.08
N ILE A 278 10.74 -7.90 -0.01
CA ILE A 278 9.69 -8.13 -0.99
C ILE A 278 8.37 -7.58 -0.45
N VAL A 279 7.78 -6.66 -1.21
CA VAL A 279 6.54 -5.93 -0.89
C VAL A 279 5.45 -6.22 -1.91
N GLY A 280 5.81 -6.23 -3.19
CA GLY A 280 4.89 -6.41 -4.31
C GLY A 280 4.24 -7.79 -4.33
N LEU A 281 3.04 -7.87 -4.91
CA LEU A 281 2.18 -9.06 -4.93
C LEU A 281 1.79 -9.46 -6.36
N PHE A 282 2.61 -9.10 -7.37
CA PHE A 282 2.31 -9.43 -8.77
C PHE A 282 2.20 -10.93 -9.02
N GLY A 283 2.93 -11.72 -8.21
CA GLY A 283 2.82 -13.16 -8.21
C GLY A 283 3.95 -13.88 -8.95
N GLY A 284 3.83 -15.19 -9.02
CA GLY A 284 4.88 -16.06 -9.54
C GLY A 284 5.79 -16.62 -8.45
N GLY A 285 6.92 -17.19 -8.85
CA GLY A 285 7.91 -17.75 -7.93
C GLY A 285 9.33 -17.46 -8.41
N ALA A 286 10.25 -17.31 -7.48
CA ALA A 286 11.66 -17.05 -7.77
C ALA A 286 12.53 -18.26 -7.36
N PRO A 287 13.17 -18.96 -8.32
CA PRO A 287 14.08 -20.06 -8.04
C PRO A 287 15.48 -19.52 -7.76
N TRP A 288 15.78 -19.15 -6.52
CA TRP A 288 17.12 -18.75 -6.12
C TRP A 288 18.06 -19.95 -5.95
N ALA A 289 19.33 -19.77 -6.34
CA ALA A 289 20.38 -20.73 -6.05
C ALA A 289 20.65 -20.74 -4.53
N LEU A 290 20.14 -21.75 -3.82
CA LEU A 290 20.22 -21.83 -2.35
C LEU A 290 21.62 -21.62 -1.78
N PRO A 291 22.73 -22.15 -2.38
CA PRO A 291 24.07 -21.94 -1.84
C PRO A 291 24.50 -20.46 -1.80
N LEU A 292 23.95 -19.62 -2.69
CA LEU A 292 24.29 -18.20 -2.70
C LEU A 292 23.72 -17.44 -1.50
N ILE A 293 22.65 -17.92 -0.89
CA ILE A 293 22.07 -17.28 0.29
C ILE A 293 23.06 -17.25 1.45
N PRO A 294 23.60 -18.39 1.94
CA PRO A 294 24.61 -18.38 2.99
C PRO A 294 25.98 -17.83 2.53
N ILE A 295 26.42 -18.11 1.29
CA ILE A 295 27.72 -17.59 0.78
C ILE A 295 27.75 -16.07 0.77
N LYS A 296 26.65 -15.44 0.36
CA LYS A 296 26.52 -13.98 0.39
C LYS A 296 25.95 -13.46 1.72
N ALA A 297 25.54 -14.32 2.65
CA ALA A 297 24.84 -13.96 3.90
C ALA A 297 23.63 -13.01 3.64
N ILE A 298 22.83 -13.28 2.59
CA ILE A 298 21.72 -12.45 2.18
C ILE A 298 20.53 -12.66 3.12
N THR A 299 19.87 -11.57 3.51
CA THR A 299 18.56 -11.60 4.16
C THR A 299 17.46 -11.41 3.11
N ILE A 300 16.51 -12.34 3.03
CA ILE A 300 15.29 -12.21 2.24
C ILE A 300 14.13 -12.06 3.21
N GLN A 301 13.40 -10.95 3.11
CA GLN A 301 12.34 -10.61 4.05
C GLN A 301 11.08 -10.12 3.33
N GLY A 302 9.92 -10.67 3.68
CA GLY A 302 8.63 -10.09 3.28
C GLY A 302 8.29 -8.84 4.09
N SER A 303 7.56 -7.90 3.47
CA SER A 303 6.98 -6.76 4.16
C SER A 303 5.50 -6.66 3.82
N TYR A 304 4.64 -6.80 4.81
CA TYR A 304 3.20 -6.74 4.64
C TYR A 304 2.66 -5.49 5.32
N VAL A 305 2.27 -4.52 4.51
CA VAL A 305 1.74 -3.22 4.91
C VAL A 305 2.54 -2.60 6.08
N GLY A 306 1.92 -1.96 7.03
CA GLY A 306 2.51 -1.49 8.27
C GLY A 306 1.46 -1.41 9.37
N ASN A 307 1.87 -1.24 10.62
CA ASN A 307 0.96 -1.16 11.76
C ASN A 307 0.40 0.26 11.94
N LEU A 308 -0.56 0.41 12.87
CA LEU A 308 -1.21 1.70 13.15
C LEU A 308 -0.19 2.76 13.59
N ARG A 309 0.73 2.40 14.47
CA ARG A 309 1.79 3.29 14.95
C ARG A 309 2.69 3.77 13.80
N GLU A 310 3.06 2.89 12.88
CA GLU A 310 3.83 3.29 11.69
C GLU A 310 3.07 4.26 10.80
N THR A 311 1.73 4.15 10.76
CA THR A 311 0.89 5.11 10.02
C THR A 311 0.86 6.47 10.69
N GLU A 312 0.80 6.53 12.03
CA GLU A 312 0.89 7.78 12.79
C GLU A 312 2.26 8.42 12.64
N GLU A 313 3.35 7.66 12.79
CA GLU A 313 4.73 8.12 12.58
C GLU A 313 4.93 8.67 11.16
N LEU A 314 4.37 7.99 10.15
CA LEU A 314 4.38 8.44 8.76
C LEU A 314 3.69 9.80 8.60
N LEU A 315 2.47 9.96 9.12
CA LEU A 315 1.74 11.22 9.01
C LEU A 315 2.44 12.36 9.75
N ASP A 316 3.08 12.07 10.88
CA ASP A 316 3.89 13.07 11.59
C ASP A 316 5.14 13.44 10.78
N LEU A 317 5.78 12.47 10.11
CA LEU A 317 6.89 12.72 9.20
C LEU A 317 6.47 13.58 8.00
N VAL A 318 5.31 13.27 7.40
CA VAL A 318 4.74 14.06 6.29
C VAL A 318 4.55 15.52 6.70
N ARG A 319 3.93 15.74 7.85
CA ARG A 319 3.69 17.09 8.38
C ARG A 319 4.99 17.83 8.69
N ALA A 320 5.91 17.16 9.38
CA ALA A 320 7.17 17.77 9.81
C ALA A 320 8.12 18.08 8.65
N LYS A 321 8.19 17.21 7.65
CA LYS A 321 9.12 17.33 6.52
C LYS A 321 8.51 18.05 5.32
N LYS A 322 7.21 18.34 5.33
CA LYS A 322 6.49 18.94 4.19
C LYS A 322 6.79 18.17 2.88
N ILE A 323 6.68 16.84 2.96
CA ILE A 323 6.94 15.95 1.84
C ILE A 323 5.96 16.29 0.71
N ALA A 324 6.47 16.45 -0.50
CA ALA A 324 5.62 16.58 -1.67
C ALA A 324 4.82 15.28 -1.86
N PRO A 325 3.50 15.39 -2.02
CA PRO A 325 2.68 14.21 -2.30
C PRO A 325 3.09 13.57 -3.64
N ILE A 326 2.86 12.28 -3.78
CA ILE A 326 2.98 11.65 -5.10
C ILE A 326 1.93 12.24 -6.07
N PRO A 327 2.14 12.15 -7.38
CA PRO A 327 1.12 12.55 -8.34
C PRO A 327 -0.19 11.80 -8.08
N VAL A 328 -1.29 12.55 -7.98
CA VAL A 328 -2.64 12.00 -7.80
C VAL A 328 -3.56 12.48 -8.92
N THR A 329 -4.47 11.62 -9.36
CA THR A 329 -5.48 11.92 -10.35
C THR A 329 -6.86 11.79 -9.72
N PRO A 330 -7.50 12.89 -9.29
CA PRO A 330 -8.86 12.85 -8.77
C PRO A 330 -9.84 12.42 -9.86
N MET A 331 -10.76 11.52 -9.51
CA MET A 331 -11.81 11.02 -10.41
C MET A 331 -13.13 10.93 -9.62
N PRO A 332 -14.28 11.27 -10.23
CA PRO A 332 -15.56 11.04 -9.59
C PRO A 332 -15.74 9.57 -9.20
N LEU A 333 -16.39 9.27 -8.07
CA LEU A 333 -16.67 7.91 -7.61
C LEU A 333 -17.33 7.04 -8.70
N ALA A 334 -18.22 7.64 -9.51
CA ALA A 334 -18.88 6.99 -10.65
C ALA A 334 -17.89 6.44 -11.71
N LYS A 335 -16.63 6.86 -11.67
CA LYS A 335 -15.54 6.41 -12.56
C LYS A 335 -14.68 5.30 -11.96
N ALA A 336 -15.17 4.61 -10.93
CA ALA A 336 -14.42 3.53 -10.24
C ALA A 336 -13.97 2.42 -11.24
N ASN A 337 -14.83 2.02 -12.17
CA ASN A 337 -14.48 1.04 -13.21
C ASN A 337 -13.38 1.56 -14.17
N ASP A 338 -13.46 2.85 -14.57
CA ASP A 338 -12.45 3.46 -15.45
C ASP A 338 -11.10 3.56 -14.74
N ALA A 339 -11.11 3.86 -13.43
CA ALA A 339 -9.90 3.91 -12.62
C ALA A 339 -9.22 2.53 -12.48
N LEU A 340 -10.00 1.47 -12.24
CA LEU A 340 -9.49 0.08 -12.21
C LEU A 340 -8.92 -0.34 -13.57
N ALA A 341 -9.64 -0.03 -14.68
CA ALA A 341 -9.17 -0.33 -16.02
C ALA A 341 -7.85 0.38 -16.35
N SER A 342 -7.75 1.68 -16.01
CA SER A 342 -6.52 2.46 -16.19
C SER A 342 -5.34 1.88 -15.42
N LEU A 343 -5.58 1.40 -14.18
CA LEU A 343 -4.56 0.75 -13.36
C LEU A 343 -4.14 -0.61 -13.94
N LYS A 344 -5.11 -1.43 -14.35
CA LYS A 344 -4.86 -2.75 -14.95
C LYS A 344 -4.04 -2.65 -16.25
N GLU A 345 -4.31 -1.65 -17.07
CA GLU A 345 -3.60 -1.39 -18.33
C GLU A 345 -2.24 -0.67 -18.12
N GLY A 346 -1.85 -0.40 -16.88
CA GLY A 346 -0.59 0.25 -16.55
C GLY A 346 -0.51 1.73 -16.95
N ARG A 347 -1.64 2.37 -17.33
CA ARG A 347 -1.67 3.78 -17.76
C ARG A 347 -1.55 4.77 -16.60
N GLN A 348 -1.82 4.33 -15.37
CA GLN A 348 -1.78 5.18 -14.19
C GLN A 348 -0.34 5.50 -13.77
N ILE A 349 0.00 6.78 -13.67
CA ILE A 349 1.20 7.29 -13.00
C ILE A 349 0.77 7.85 -11.64
N GLY A 350 1.46 7.48 -10.58
CA GLY A 350 1.07 7.85 -9.22
C GLY A 350 -0.19 7.10 -8.76
N ARG A 351 -1.24 7.81 -8.31
CA ARG A 351 -2.44 7.21 -7.74
C ARG A 351 -3.73 7.86 -8.28
N ALA A 352 -4.68 7.05 -8.74
CA ALA A 352 -6.05 7.51 -8.96
C ALA A 352 -6.79 7.61 -7.60
N ILE A 353 -7.56 8.67 -7.42
CA ILE A 353 -8.31 8.95 -6.17
C ILE A 353 -9.77 9.17 -6.54
N LEU A 354 -10.64 8.30 -6.05
CA LEU A 354 -12.07 8.43 -6.20
C LEU A 354 -12.61 9.44 -5.19
N THR A 355 -13.40 10.37 -5.66
CA THR A 355 -14.09 11.39 -4.84
C THR A 355 -15.59 11.27 -5.03
N PRO A 356 -16.38 11.04 -3.95
CA PRO A 356 -17.84 10.97 -4.00
C PRO A 356 -18.51 12.25 -4.44
#